data_1015f42049be5c5cc5218ae3c5435741
#
_entry.id   1015f42049be5c5cc5218ae3c5435741
#
_cell.length_a   1.000
_cell.length_b   1.000
_cell.length_c   1.000
_cell.angle_alpha   90.00
_cell.angle_beta   90.00
_cell.angle_gamma   90.00
#
_symmetry.space_group_name_H-M   'P 1'
#
loop_
_entity.id
_entity.type
_entity.pdbx_description
1 polymer ?
#
loop_
_entity_poly.entity_id
_entity_poly.type
_entity_poly.pdbx_seq_one_letter_code
_entity_poly.pdbx_strand_id
1 'polypeptide(L)'
;MIRSGIGFDAHQLKKGTDLYIGGVKIDSDLGSLGHSDGDALIHSLADSLLGAAGMGDIGQYFPSEEKEWKNAKSEIFLFEVKKILINNGFKISNIDCTVILQKPKINTYIKSIRNNISRILELNKKHVSIKATTTDYLGYIGDSKGWSVISIATIIDENEHS
;
A
#
# COMPACT_ATOMS: atom_id res chain seq x y z
N MET A 1 2.67 -8.37 22.63
CA MET A 1 1.35 -8.78 22.05
C MET A 1 1.41 -8.79 20.52
N ILE A 2 0.66 -9.69 19.83
CA ILE A 2 0.50 -9.69 18.37
C ILE A 2 -0.78 -8.92 18.01
N ARG A 3 -0.67 -8.01 17.04
CA ARG A 3 -1.78 -7.16 16.58
C ARG A 3 -1.84 -7.20 15.06
N SER A 4 -3.05 -7.13 14.52
CA SER A 4 -3.27 -7.07 13.07
C SER A 4 -4.17 -5.90 12.70
N GLY A 5 -3.90 -5.31 11.54
CA GLY A 5 -4.70 -4.25 10.96
C GLY A 5 -5.02 -4.54 9.50
N ILE A 6 -6.12 -3.97 9.04
CA ILE A 6 -6.56 -4.02 7.65
C ILE A 6 -6.53 -2.60 7.07
N GLY A 7 -6.12 -2.48 5.82
CA GLY A 7 -6.20 -1.26 5.04
C GLY A 7 -6.90 -1.51 3.71
N PHE A 8 -7.59 -0.50 3.22
CA PHE A 8 -8.23 -0.51 1.92
C PHE A 8 -7.99 0.85 1.26
N ASP A 9 -7.65 0.82 -0.02
CA ASP A 9 -7.59 2.04 -0.83
C ASP A 9 -8.06 1.76 -2.26
N ALA A 10 -8.61 2.77 -2.92
CA ALA A 10 -9.09 2.69 -4.28
C ALA A 10 -8.82 4.00 -5.02
N HIS A 11 -8.35 3.88 -6.25
CA HIS A 11 -8.11 5.03 -7.14
C HIS A 11 -8.83 4.89 -8.47
N GLN A 12 -9.26 6.02 -9.00
CA GLN A 12 -9.78 6.09 -10.36
C GLN A 12 -8.63 5.88 -11.36
N LEU A 13 -8.91 5.17 -12.46
CA LEU A 13 -8.00 5.04 -13.60
C LEU A 13 -8.32 6.06 -14.68
N LYS A 14 -7.27 6.66 -15.24
CA LYS A 14 -7.37 7.66 -16.32
C LYS A 14 -6.28 7.44 -17.37
N LYS A 15 -6.61 7.69 -18.63
CA LYS A 15 -5.63 7.69 -19.73
C LYS A 15 -4.63 8.83 -19.57
N GLY A 16 -3.37 8.56 -19.90
CA GLY A 16 -2.30 9.56 -19.91
C GLY A 16 -1.76 9.92 -18.53
N THR A 17 -2.06 9.12 -17.51
CA THR A 17 -1.42 9.17 -16.19
C THR A 17 -0.60 7.91 -15.97
N ASP A 18 0.41 7.99 -15.10
CA ASP A 18 1.25 6.85 -14.74
C ASP A 18 0.52 5.93 -13.74
N LEU A 19 0.80 4.64 -13.82
CA LEU A 19 0.34 3.64 -12.84
C LEU A 19 1.52 3.18 -11.99
N TYR A 20 1.47 3.47 -10.69
CA TYR A 20 2.41 2.96 -9.71
C TYR A 20 1.72 1.96 -8.79
N ILE A 21 2.38 0.84 -8.54
CA ILE A 21 1.91 -0.22 -7.62
C ILE A 21 3.10 -0.65 -6.76
N GLY A 22 3.03 -0.37 -5.47
CA GLY A 22 4.12 -0.65 -4.54
C GLY A 22 5.43 0.06 -4.89
N GLY A 23 5.34 1.30 -5.40
CA GLY A 23 6.46 2.11 -5.87
C GLY A 23 7.04 1.71 -7.22
N VAL A 24 6.49 0.67 -7.87
CA VAL A 24 6.94 0.19 -9.18
C VAL A 24 6.05 0.77 -10.27
N LYS A 25 6.66 1.43 -11.26
CA LYS A 25 5.94 1.90 -12.45
C LYS A 25 5.53 0.72 -13.32
N ILE A 26 4.25 0.64 -13.62
CA ILE A 26 3.63 -0.39 -14.46
C ILE A 26 3.43 0.16 -15.87
N ASP A 27 3.79 -0.60 -16.88
CA ASP A 27 3.51 -0.25 -18.26
C ASP A 27 2.01 -0.42 -18.55
N SER A 28 1.33 0.72 -18.73
CA SER A 28 -0.12 0.78 -18.88
C SER A 28 -0.56 2.07 -19.55
N ASP A 29 -1.58 2.00 -20.41
CA ASP A 29 -2.26 3.17 -20.98
C ASP A 29 -3.12 3.93 -19.96
N LEU A 30 -3.44 3.27 -18.85
CA LEU A 30 -4.24 3.81 -17.75
C LEU A 30 -3.36 3.92 -16.52
N GLY A 31 -3.43 5.04 -15.82
CA GLY A 31 -2.78 5.23 -14.53
C GLY A 31 -3.71 5.81 -13.49
N SER A 32 -3.24 5.88 -12.26
CA SER A 32 -4.02 6.38 -11.14
C SER A 32 -4.25 7.89 -11.21
N LEU A 33 -5.46 8.32 -10.86
CA LEU A 33 -5.77 9.71 -10.55
C LEU A 33 -5.74 9.89 -9.03
N GLY A 34 -4.82 10.71 -8.53
CA GLY A 34 -4.66 10.94 -7.09
C GLY A 34 -3.84 12.19 -6.79
N HIS A 35 -3.75 12.55 -5.50
CA HIS A 35 -3.00 13.73 -5.02
C HIS A 35 -1.47 13.51 -4.97
N SER A 36 -1.03 12.26 -4.95
CA SER A 36 0.37 11.84 -5.05
C SER A 36 0.57 11.04 -6.33
N ASP A 37 1.36 9.99 -6.32
CA ASP A 37 1.50 9.03 -7.43
C ASP A 37 0.31 8.05 -7.56
N GLY A 38 -0.69 8.13 -6.66
CA GLY A 38 -1.89 7.31 -6.68
C GLY A 38 -1.64 5.82 -6.43
N ASP A 39 -0.61 5.48 -5.64
CA ASP A 39 -0.25 4.10 -5.31
C ASP A 39 -1.14 3.53 -4.20
N ALA A 40 -2.29 2.97 -4.59
CA ALA A 40 -3.23 2.37 -3.64
C ALA A 40 -2.64 1.21 -2.83
N LEU A 41 -1.61 0.52 -3.33
CA LEU A 41 -0.97 -0.54 -2.55
C LEU A 41 -0.23 0.05 -1.33
N ILE A 42 0.55 1.09 -1.56
CA ILE A 42 1.29 1.74 -0.46
C ILE A 42 0.33 2.40 0.53
N HIS A 43 -0.73 3.08 0.05
CA HIS A 43 -1.70 3.72 0.92
C HIS A 43 -2.45 2.70 1.80
N SER A 44 -2.99 1.64 1.20
CA SER A 44 -3.69 0.59 1.98
C SER A 44 -2.76 -0.13 2.96
N LEU A 45 -1.49 -0.34 2.57
CA LEU A 45 -0.50 -0.97 3.44
C LEU A 45 -0.14 -0.07 4.62
N ALA A 46 0.06 1.23 4.39
CA ALA A 46 0.32 2.21 5.45
C ALA A 46 -0.83 2.26 6.46
N ASP A 47 -2.08 2.28 5.99
CA ASP A 47 -3.27 2.24 6.84
C ASP A 47 -3.37 0.94 7.63
N SER A 48 -3.04 -0.21 7.02
CA SER A 48 -3.05 -1.49 7.75
C SER A 48 -2.02 -1.51 8.88
N LEU A 49 -0.86 -0.92 8.68
CA LEU A 49 0.20 -0.81 9.66
C LEU A 49 -0.18 0.12 10.82
N LEU A 50 -0.68 1.32 10.50
CA LEU A 50 -1.16 2.29 11.50
C LEU A 50 -2.37 1.73 12.27
N GLY A 51 -3.31 1.10 11.58
CA GLY A 51 -4.47 0.47 12.19
C GLY A 51 -4.09 -0.66 13.15
N ALA A 52 -3.10 -1.51 12.80
CA ALA A 52 -2.57 -2.54 13.69
C ALA A 52 -2.00 -1.93 14.98
N ALA A 53 -1.35 -0.78 14.91
CA ALA A 53 -0.81 -0.06 16.04
C ALA A 53 -1.87 0.72 16.83
N GLY A 54 -3.10 0.86 16.33
CA GLY A 54 -4.14 1.71 16.93
C GLY A 54 -3.87 3.20 16.77
N MET A 55 -3.16 3.58 15.69
CA MET A 55 -2.67 4.95 15.44
C MET A 55 -3.43 5.67 14.33
N GLY A 56 -4.64 5.22 13.96
CA GLY A 56 -5.48 5.87 12.95
C GLY A 56 -5.05 5.51 11.52
N ASP A 57 -4.97 6.48 10.65
CA ASP A 57 -4.75 6.36 9.21
C ASP A 57 -3.71 7.34 8.66
N ILE A 58 -3.32 7.16 7.41
CA ILE A 58 -2.29 7.98 6.75
C ILE A 58 -2.72 9.45 6.60
N GLY A 59 -4.03 9.73 6.47
CA GLY A 59 -4.54 11.10 6.34
C GLY A 59 -4.29 11.95 7.57
N GLN A 60 -4.18 11.35 8.76
CA GLN A 60 -3.86 12.05 10.00
C GLN A 60 -2.39 12.48 10.09
N TYR A 61 -1.49 11.73 9.45
CA TYR A 61 -0.05 11.98 9.48
C TYR A 61 0.44 12.78 8.27
N PHE A 62 -0.23 12.62 7.13
CA PHE A 62 0.18 13.22 5.85
C PHE A 62 -1.03 13.87 5.17
N PRO A 63 -1.57 14.97 5.74
CA PRO A 63 -2.72 15.67 5.17
C PRO A 63 -2.42 16.12 3.74
N SER A 64 -3.30 15.78 2.79
CA SER A 64 -3.14 16.12 1.36
C SER A 64 -3.10 17.62 1.07
N GLU A 65 -3.59 18.43 2.01
CA GLU A 65 -3.63 19.90 1.94
C GLU A 65 -2.28 20.54 2.25
N GLU A 66 -1.39 19.82 2.92
CA GLU A 66 -0.05 20.32 3.25
C GLU A 66 0.86 20.28 2.04
N LYS A 67 1.52 21.42 1.77
CA LYS A 67 2.41 21.58 0.60
C LYS A 67 3.58 20.58 0.60
N GLU A 68 4.01 20.14 1.78
CA GLU A 68 5.11 19.20 1.97
C GLU A 68 4.81 17.84 1.32
N TRP A 69 3.54 17.40 1.38
CA TRP A 69 3.12 16.08 0.88
C TRP A 69 2.55 16.12 -0.53
N LYS A 70 2.36 17.33 -1.07
CA LYS A 70 1.85 17.51 -2.42
C LYS A 70 2.85 16.97 -3.44
N ASN A 71 2.44 15.99 -4.24
CA ASN A 71 3.27 15.28 -5.22
C ASN A 71 4.40 14.42 -4.60
N ALA A 72 4.37 14.16 -3.29
CA ALA A 72 5.31 13.24 -2.68
C ALA A 72 5.09 11.82 -3.23
N LYS A 73 6.18 11.06 -3.39
CA LYS A 73 6.07 9.64 -3.73
C LYS A 73 5.52 8.87 -2.56
N SER A 74 4.57 7.98 -2.81
CA SER A 74 3.94 7.16 -1.74
C SER A 74 4.95 6.33 -0.94
N GLU A 75 6.10 5.96 -1.52
CA GLU A 75 7.20 5.29 -0.81
C GLU A 75 7.66 6.06 0.44
N ILE A 76 7.61 7.40 0.40
CA ILE A 76 7.99 8.26 1.54
C ILE A 76 7.01 8.02 2.69
N PHE A 77 5.72 7.95 2.41
CA PHE A 77 4.70 7.71 3.44
C PHE A 77 4.91 6.35 4.12
N LEU A 78 5.16 5.31 3.34
CA LEU A 78 5.39 3.97 3.90
C LEU A 78 6.66 3.93 4.76
N PHE A 79 7.71 4.61 4.33
CA PHE A 79 8.96 4.73 5.10
C PHE A 79 8.74 5.46 6.42
N GLU A 80 8.01 6.59 6.42
CA GLU A 80 7.70 7.34 7.63
C GLU A 80 6.79 6.54 8.57
N VAL A 81 5.78 5.83 8.05
CA VAL A 81 4.94 4.94 8.86
C VAL A 81 5.79 3.85 9.54
N LYS A 82 6.74 3.24 8.83
CA LYS A 82 7.68 2.29 9.46
C LYS A 82 8.42 2.93 10.63
N LYS A 83 8.94 4.15 10.47
CA LYS A 83 9.65 4.88 11.54
C LYS A 83 8.74 5.16 12.74
N ILE A 84 7.50 5.59 12.48
CA ILE A 84 6.49 5.82 13.53
C ILE A 84 6.29 4.54 14.35
N LEU A 85 6.10 3.40 13.69
CA LEU A 85 5.92 2.11 14.36
C LEU A 85 7.12 1.75 15.24
N ILE A 86 8.32 1.80 14.68
CA ILE A 86 9.56 1.46 15.40
C ILE A 86 9.74 2.37 16.63
N ASN A 87 9.52 3.69 16.48
CA ASN A 87 9.66 4.64 17.57
C ASN A 87 8.63 4.43 18.69
N ASN A 88 7.52 3.76 18.39
CA ASN A 88 6.49 3.39 19.37
C ASN A 88 6.60 1.94 19.85
N GLY A 89 7.73 1.26 19.59
CA GLY A 89 8.00 -0.07 20.11
C GLY A 89 7.27 -1.20 19.38
N PHE A 90 6.86 -0.96 18.12
CA PHE A 90 6.26 -1.99 17.27
C PHE A 90 7.25 -2.54 16.27
N LYS A 91 7.18 -3.84 16.05
CA LYS A 91 7.93 -4.55 15.01
C LYS A 91 6.99 -5.16 14.01
N ILE A 92 7.23 -4.91 12.72
CA ILE A 92 6.44 -5.52 11.65
C ILE A 92 6.80 -7.00 11.53
N SER A 93 5.81 -7.89 11.61
CA SER A 93 5.97 -9.33 11.49
C SER A 93 5.82 -9.80 10.06
N ASN A 94 4.67 -9.53 9.43
CA ASN A 94 4.41 -9.84 8.04
C ASN A 94 3.33 -8.94 7.45
N ILE A 95 3.26 -8.89 6.14
CA ILE A 95 2.23 -8.21 5.37
C ILE A 95 1.69 -9.11 4.26
N ASP A 96 0.43 -8.92 3.92
CA ASP A 96 -0.24 -9.57 2.81
C ASP A 96 -1.16 -8.57 2.09
N CYS A 97 -0.90 -8.33 0.81
CA CYS A 97 -1.63 -7.37 0.00
C CYS A 97 -2.28 -8.08 -1.20
N THR A 98 -3.53 -7.71 -1.49
CA THR A 98 -4.25 -8.16 -2.68
C THR A 98 -4.59 -6.97 -3.55
N VAL A 99 -3.96 -6.90 -4.72
CA VAL A 99 -4.26 -5.91 -5.76
C VAL A 99 -5.44 -6.39 -6.58
N ILE A 100 -6.50 -5.58 -6.67
CA ILE A 100 -7.73 -5.89 -7.41
C ILE A 100 -7.77 -4.96 -8.62
N LEU A 101 -7.40 -5.48 -9.79
CA LEU A 101 -7.20 -4.69 -11.01
C LEU A 101 -7.58 -5.53 -12.23
N GLN A 102 -8.45 -5.01 -13.10
CA GLN A 102 -8.88 -5.73 -14.30
C GLN A 102 -7.79 -5.75 -15.37
N LYS A 103 -7.17 -4.59 -15.62
CA LYS A 103 -6.08 -4.39 -16.59
C LYS A 103 -5.16 -3.27 -16.09
N PRO A 104 -3.82 -3.34 -16.38
CA PRO A 104 -3.09 -4.43 -17.04
C PRO A 104 -2.91 -5.67 -16.13
N LYS A 105 -2.46 -6.79 -16.72
CA LYS A 105 -1.99 -7.94 -15.92
C LYS A 105 -0.64 -7.61 -15.29
N ILE A 106 -0.53 -7.76 -13.98
CA ILE A 106 0.67 -7.35 -13.21
C ILE A 106 1.55 -8.52 -12.74
N ASN A 107 1.28 -9.74 -13.20
CA ASN A 107 2.00 -10.93 -12.75
C ASN A 107 3.53 -10.81 -12.91
N THR A 108 3.99 -10.21 -14.00
CA THR A 108 5.42 -9.99 -14.27
C THR A 108 6.07 -8.98 -13.32
N TYR A 109 5.28 -8.10 -12.70
CA TYR A 109 5.73 -7.06 -11.77
C TYR A 109 5.71 -7.48 -10.30
N ILE A 110 4.98 -8.54 -9.93
CA ILE A 110 4.79 -8.99 -8.53
C ILE A 110 6.13 -9.14 -7.80
N LYS A 111 7.13 -9.74 -8.46
CA LYS A 111 8.47 -9.91 -7.86
C LYS A 111 9.14 -8.56 -7.56
N SER A 112 9.04 -7.59 -8.48
CA SER A 112 9.62 -6.25 -8.32
C SER A 112 8.89 -5.47 -7.21
N ILE A 113 7.56 -5.53 -7.20
CA ILE A 113 6.73 -4.92 -6.16
C ILE A 113 7.10 -5.47 -4.78
N ARG A 114 7.13 -6.80 -4.63
CA ARG A 114 7.52 -7.46 -3.38
C ARG A 114 8.92 -7.06 -2.93
N ASN A 115 9.87 -7.00 -3.85
CA ASN A 115 11.24 -6.59 -3.55
C ASN A 115 11.30 -5.15 -3.04
N ASN A 116 10.56 -4.25 -3.67
CA ASN A 116 10.55 -2.84 -3.30
C ASN A 116 9.91 -2.62 -1.91
N ILE A 117 8.76 -3.23 -1.65
CA ILE A 117 8.09 -3.16 -0.33
C ILE A 117 8.99 -3.77 0.75
N SER A 118 9.62 -4.94 0.47
CA SER A 118 10.58 -5.59 1.37
C SER A 118 11.75 -4.66 1.72
N ARG A 119 12.26 -3.92 0.73
CA ARG A 119 13.35 -2.94 0.91
C ARG A 119 12.91 -1.76 1.80
N ILE A 120 11.74 -1.15 1.51
CA ILE A 120 11.24 0.01 2.25
C ILE A 120 11.00 -0.35 3.72
N LEU A 121 10.35 -1.48 3.97
CA LEU A 121 10.02 -1.94 5.31
C LEU A 121 11.17 -2.67 6.02
N GLU A 122 12.28 -2.94 5.32
CA GLU A 122 13.41 -3.75 5.82
C GLU A 122 12.98 -5.15 6.31
N LEU A 123 11.99 -5.73 5.63
CA LEU A 123 11.50 -7.06 5.91
C LEU A 123 12.16 -8.11 5.01
N ASN A 124 12.33 -9.32 5.53
CA ASN A 124 12.67 -10.46 4.68
C ASN A 124 11.51 -10.73 3.71
N LYS A 125 11.82 -10.99 2.43
CA LYS A 125 10.84 -11.24 1.37
C LYS A 125 9.83 -12.35 1.67
N LYS A 126 10.20 -13.32 2.53
CA LYS A 126 9.29 -14.38 2.97
C LYS A 126 8.12 -13.86 3.83
N HIS A 127 8.23 -12.66 4.39
CA HIS A 127 7.20 -12.01 5.20
C HIS A 127 6.37 -11.00 4.41
N VAL A 128 6.62 -10.89 3.09
CA VAL A 128 5.90 -9.99 2.19
C VAL A 128 5.16 -10.80 1.13
N SER A 129 3.85 -10.80 1.18
CA SER A 129 2.96 -11.41 0.20
C SER A 129 2.28 -10.34 -0.65
N ILE A 130 2.37 -10.47 -1.98
CA ILE A 130 1.67 -9.62 -2.95
C ILE A 130 0.92 -10.53 -3.91
N LYS A 131 -0.40 -10.39 -3.97
CA LYS A 131 -1.30 -11.15 -4.84
C LYS A 131 -2.06 -10.20 -5.74
N ALA A 132 -2.48 -10.68 -6.89
CA ALA A 132 -3.32 -9.92 -7.80
C ALA A 132 -4.54 -10.75 -8.23
N THR A 133 -5.67 -10.08 -8.37
CA THR A 133 -6.91 -10.65 -8.88
C THR A 133 -7.66 -9.64 -9.75
N THR A 134 -8.63 -10.11 -10.52
CA THR A 134 -9.59 -9.28 -11.23
C THR A 134 -10.96 -9.37 -10.53
N THR A 135 -11.94 -8.62 -11.02
CA THR A 135 -13.35 -8.78 -10.62
C THR A 135 -14.18 -9.50 -11.67
N ASP A 136 -13.53 -10.16 -12.61
CA ASP A 136 -14.20 -10.90 -13.67
C ASP A 136 -15.18 -10.02 -14.49
N TYR A 137 -14.73 -8.80 -14.79
CA TYR A 137 -15.50 -7.76 -15.48
C TYR A 137 -16.70 -7.20 -14.70
N LEU A 138 -16.77 -7.39 -13.39
CA LEU A 138 -17.82 -6.85 -12.54
C LEU A 138 -17.45 -5.48 -11.97
N GLY A 139 -18.42 -4.57 -11.96
CA GLY A 139 -18.34 -3.26 -11.32
C GLY A 139 -17.28 -2.31 -11.92
N TYR A 140 -16.95 -1.26 -11.18
CA TYR A 140 -16.03 -0.21 -11.64
C TYR A 140 -14.61 -0.71 -11.94
N ILE A 141 -14.17 -1.76 -11.25
CA ILE A 141 -12.88 -2.40 -11.51
C ILE A 141 -12.95 -3.18 -12.83
N GLY A 142 -14.02 -3.96 -13.01
CA GLY A 142 -14.27 -4.73 -14.23
C GLY A 142 -14.36 -3.86 -15.47
N ASP A 143 -14.92 -2.65 -15.34
CA ASP A 143 -14.98 -1.63 -16.39
C ASP A 143 -13.63 -0.89 -16.59
N SER A 144 -12.60 -1.20 -15.81
CA SER A 144 -11.31 -0.46 -15.78
C SER A 144 -11.45 1.05 -15.52
N LYS A 145 -12.47 1.43 -14.74
CA LYS A 145 -12.67 2.82 -14.28
C LYS A 145 -11.87 3.13 -13.01
N GLY A 146 -11.44 2.09 -12.29
CA GLY A 146 -10.67 2.18 -11.07
C GLY A 146 -10.04 0.84 -10.71
N TRP A 147 -9.27 0.86 -9.67
CA TRP A 147 -8.64 -0.30 -9.06
C TRP A 147 -8.58 -0.13 -7.54
N SER A 148 -8.37 -1.20 -6.83
CA SER A 148 -8.30 -1.17 -5.38
C SER A 148 -7.31 -2.16 -4.82
N VAL A 149 -6.94 -1.97 -3.56
CA VAL A 149 -6.06 -2.86 -2.82
C VAL A 149 -6.61 -3.07 -1.42
N ILE A 150 -6.53 -4.32 -0.96
CA ILE A 150 -6.74 -4.68 0.44
C ILE A 150 -5.40 -5.16 0.98
N SER A 151 -4.99 -4.62 2.12
CA SER A 151 -3.76 -4.98 2.81
C SER A 151 -4.04 -5.43 4.24
N ILE A 152 -3.31 -6.44 4.68
CA ILE A 152 -3.28 -6.87 6.08
C ILE A 152 -1.83 -6.78 6.54
N ALA A 153 -1.62 -6.17 7.70
CA ALA A 153 -0.34 -6.13 8.38
C ALA A 153 -0.47 -6.78 9.77
N THR A 154 0.53 -7.54 10.15
CA THR A 154 0.70 -8.07 11.51
C THR A 154 1.95 -7.46 12.12
N ILE A 155 1.80 -6.93 13.33
CA ILE A 155 2.89 -6.33 14.11
C ILE A 155 2.99 -6.99 15.48
N ILE A 156 4.15 -6.86 16.09
CA ILE A 156 4.44 -7.29 17.46
C ILE A 156 4.65 -6.03 18.29
N ASP A 157 3.88 -5.89 19.36
CA ASP A 157 4.11 -4.87 20.38
C ASP A 157 5.19 -5.36 21.34
N GLU A 158 6.36 -4.72 21.28
CA GLU A 158 7.52 -5.10 22.11
C GLU A 158 7.49 -4.46 23.50
N ASN A 159 6.59 -3.48 23.74
CA ASN A 159 6.46 -2.82 25.04
C ASN A 159 5.57 -3.62 26.01
N GLU A 160 4.69 -4.47 25.52
CA GLU A 160 3.86 -5.34 26.32
C GLU A 160 4.60 -6.66 26.63
N HIS A 161 5.40 -6.63 27.66
CA HIS A 161 5.88 -7.84 28.31
C HIS A 161 4.76 -8.37 29.17
N SER A 162 4.20 -9.52 28.78
CA SER A 162 3.25 -10.32 29.55
C SER A 162 3.84 -10.78 30.88
#